data_d3c109c016a5d0b6433494216c7224d8
#
_entry.id   d3c109c016a5d0b6433494216c7224d8
#
_cell.length_a   1.000
_cell.length_b   1.000
_cell.length_c   1.000
_cell.angle_alpha   90.00
_cell.angle_beta   90.00
_cell.angle_gamma   90.00
#
_symmetry.space_group_name_H-M   'P 1'
#
loop_
_entity.id
_entity.type
_entity.pdbx_description
1 polymer ?
#
loop_
_entity_poly.entity_id
_entity_poly.type
_entity_poly.pdbx_seq_one_letter_code
_entity_poly.pdbx_strand_id
1 'polypeptide(L)'
;EEVTGHAAQTTPVPLLDHANPIDLARKMEAGDAGAHMSTPTLNERAAKIAGHPVYIAQAANGVSVYFHMRGDDLMQINIVLAVNDEAAYETMSDILAEAFLACGMTEEEVYALAKGGWLDAGNMGVSEGYCTATDRIIKNHIVNNTGRFEMILTAARK
;
A
#
# COMPACT_ATOMS: atom_id res chain seq x y z
N GLU A 1 -7.07 -29.38 6.45
CA GLU A 1 -7.01 -28.94 6.58
C GLU A 1 -6.79 -28.59 6.83
N GLU A 2 -6.24 -28.57 6.99
CA GLU A 2 -5.84 -28.14 7.36
C GLU A 2 -5.66 -27.64 7.34
N VAL A 3 -5.16 -27.55 7.36
CA VAL A 3 -4.88 -27.02 7.40
C VAL A 3 -5.32 -26.39 7.27
N THR A 4 -5.46 -26.72 7.28
CA THR A 4 -6.34 -26.03 6.96
C THR A 4 -6.96 -24.83 7.49
N GLY A 5 -7.37 -24.50 8.46
CA GLY A 5 -7.80 -23.28 9.09
C GLY A 5 -7.02 -22.02 8.70
N HIS A 6 -5.85 -22.16 8.23
CA HIS A 6 -5.01 -21.04 7.76
C HIS A 6 -5.63 -20.32 6.58
N ALA A 7 -6.16 -21.04 5.61
CA ALA A 7 -6.77 -20.42 4.44
C ALA A 7 -7.94 -19.51 4.83
N ALA A 8 -8.76 -19.97 5.78
CA ALA A 8 -9.89 -19.17 6.25
C ALA A 8 -9.44 -17.91 7.00
N GLN A 9 -8.35 -18.04 7.77
CA GLN A 9 -7.82 -16.89 8.53
C GLN A 9 -7.13 -15.85 7.67
N THR A 10 -6.64 -16.26 6.50
CA THR A 10 -5.90 -15.39 5.61
C THR A 10 -6.71 -14.88 4.43
N THR A 11 -8.04 -15.11 4.44
CA THR A 11 -8.90 -14.58 3.37
C THR A 11 -8.73 -13.07 3.30
N PRO A 12 -8.25 -12.55 2.16
CA PRO A 12 -8.02 -11.12 2.04
C PRO A 12 -9.33 -10.34 2.03
N VAL A 13 -9.31 -9.17 2.67
CA VAL A 13 -10.40 -8.21 2.61
C VAL A 13 -9.88 -6.96 1.93
N PRO A 14 -10.75 -6.17 1.29
CA PRO A 14 -10.30 -4.95 0.63
C PRO A 14 -9.70 -3.94 1.59
N LEU A 15 -8.67 -3.23 1.13
CA LEU A 15 -8.20 -2.02 1.81
C LEU A 15 -9.28 -0.97 1.78
N LEU A 16 -9.98 -0.89 0.65
CA LEU A 16 -11.03 0.11 0.45
C LEU A 16 -12.05 -0.45 -0.54
N ASP A 17 -13.32 -0.41 -0.15
CA ASP A 17 -14.41 -0.81 -1.03
C ASP A 17 -14.72 0.30 -2.03
N HIS A 18 -15.12 -0.07 -3.24
CA HIS A 18 -15.54 0.88 -4.29
C HIS A 18 -14.51 2.00 -4.52
N ALA A 19 -13.29 1.61 -4.80
CA ALA A 19 -12.19 2.53 -5.01
C ALA A 19 -11.74 2.53 -6.47
N ASN A 20 -11.50 3.73 -6.98
CA ASN A 20 -10.92 3.91 -8.31
C ASN A 20 -9.45 4.30 -8.16
N PRO A 21 -8.51 3.59 -8.79
CA PRO A 21 -7.09 3.91 -8.61
C PRO A 21 -6.71 5.34 -9.03
N ILE A 22 -7.34 5.87 -10.06
CA ILE A 22 -7.05 7.23 -10.53
C ILE A 22 -7.51 8.26 -9.51
N ASP A 23 -8.72 8.11 -8.98
CA ASP A 23 -9.25 9.01 -7.96
C ASP A 23 -8.44 8.92 -6.68
N LEU A 24 -8.01 7.70 -6.33
CA LEU A 24 -7.20 7.47 -5.14
C LEU A 24 -5.85 8.18 -5.25
N ALA A 25 -5.19 8.05 -6.41
CA ALA A 25 -3.92 8.71 -6.65
C ALA A 25 -4.05 10.23 -6.55
N ARG A 26 -5.13 10.80 -7.08
CA ARG A 26 -5.38 12.24 -6.99
C ARG A 26 -5.62 12.69 -5.55
N LYS A 27 -6.32 11.87 -4.79
CA LYS A 27 -6.55 12.14 -3.37
C LYS A 27 -5.22 12.14 -2.60
N MET A 28 -4.33 11.21 -2.93
CA MET A 28 -3.01 11.16 -2.32
C MET A 28 -2.18 12.39 -2.68
N GLU A 29 -2.25 12.82 -3.95
CA GLU A 29 -1.54 14.02 -4.39
C GLU A 29 -2.04 15.30 -3.72
N ALA A 30 -3.31 15.35 -3.40
CA ALA A 30 -3.93 16.50 -2.74
C ALA A 30 -3.60 16.59 -1.25
N GLY A 31 -2.99 15.55 -0.68
CA GLY A 31 -2.63 15.54 0.72
C GLY A 31 -1.43 16.43 1.04
N ASP A 32 -1.22 16.68 2.33
CA ASP A 32 -0.19 17.61 2.81
C ASP A 32 1.23 17.18 2.46
N ALA A 33 1.46 15.88 2.36
CA ALA A 33 2.78 15.37 2.01
C ALA A 33 3.13 15.57 0.53
N GLY A 34 2.13 15.86 -0.31
CA GLY A 34 2.35 16.14 -1.71
C GLY A 34 2.89 14.94 -2.49
N ALA A 35 2.26 13.79 -2.34
CA ALA A 35 2.69 12.55 -2.96
C ALA A 35 2.40 12.53 -4.47
N HIS A 36 3.19 13.28 -5.23
CA HIS A 36 2.99 13.41 -6.67
C HIS A 36 3.30 12.13 -7.42
N MET A 37 2.41 11.75 -8.33
CA MET A 37 2.59 10.58 -9.16
C MET A 37 1.85 10.72 -10.48
N SER A 38 2.26 9.94 -11.49
CA SER A 38 1.55 9.89 -12.75
C SER A 38 0.17 9.27 -12.55
N THR A 39 -0.72 9.51 -13.51
CA THR A 39 -2.04 8.87 -13.48
C THR A 39 -1.88 7.35 -13.57
N PRO A 40 -2.45 6.59 -12.64
CA PRO A 40 -2.37 5.13 -12.72
C PRO A 40 -2.98 4.61 -13.99
N THR A 41 -2.29 3.66 -14.64
CA THR A 41 -2.77 3.01 -15.85
C THR A 41 -2.73 1.50 -15.66
N LEU A 42 -3.67 0.82 -16.29
CA LEU A 42 -3.73 -0.64 -16.27
C LEU A 42 -2.46 -1.20 -16.92
N ASN A 43 -1.75 -2.05 -16.20
CA ASN A 43 -0.58 -2.73 -16.71
C ASN A 43 -0.94 -4.19 -17.00
N GLU A 44 -1.04 -4.51 -18.28
CA GLU A 44 -1.51 -5.83 -18.70
C GLU A 44 -0.59 -6.95 -18.25
N ARG A 45 0.71 -6.72 -18.31
CA ARG A 45 1.68 -7.74 -17.90
C ARG A 45 1.58 -8.02 -16.39
N ALA A 46 1.52 -6.98 -15.59
CA ALA A 46 1.39 -7.15 -14.14
C ALA A 46 0.06 -7.82 -13.80
N ALA A 47 -1.01 -7.42 -14.49
CA ALA A 47 -2.33 -8.02 -14.28
C ALA A 47 -2.32 -9.50 -14.63
N LYS A 48 -1.67 -9.87 -15.72
CA LYS A 48 -1.58 -11.27 -16.14
C LYS A 48 -0.82 -12.11 -15.11
N ILE A 49 0.29 -11.59 -14.60
CA ILE A 49 1.08 -12.29 -13.60
C ILE A 49 0.29 -12.43 -12.29
N ALA A 50 -0.39 -11.37 -11.88
CA ALA A 50 -1.13 -11.36 -10.63
C ALA A 50 -2.46 -12.12 -10.69
N GLY A 51 -3.05 -12.25 -11.87
CA GLY A 51 -4.36 -12.86 -12.04
C GLY A 51 -5.53 -11.93 -11.73
N HIS A 52 -5.29 -10.62 -11.65
CA HIS A 52 -6.31 -9.60 -11.43
C HIS A 52 -5.79 -8.25 -11.93
N PRO A 53 -6.67 -7.25 -12.13
CA PRO A 53 -6.22 -5.95 -12.62
C PRO A 53 -5.20 -5.29 -11.70
N VAL A 54 -4.14 -4.76 -12.28
CA VAL A 54 -3.10 -4.01 -11.56
C VAL A 54 -2.86 -2.70 -12.30
N TYR A 55 -3.01 -1.58 -11.59
CA TYR A 55 -2.76 -0.24 -12.11
C TYR A 55 -1.44 0.26 -11.54
N ILE A 56 -0.62 0.88 -12.37
CA ILE A 56 0.70 1.35 -11.95
C ILE A 56 0.83 2.84 -12.20
N ALA A 57 1.33 3.55 -11.19
CA ALA A 57 1.70 4.95 -11.29
C ALA A 57 3.19 5.08 -10.98
N GLN A 58 3.82 6.09 -11.58
CA GLN A 58 5.23 6.39 -11.34
C GLN A 58 5.33 7.68 -10.52
N ALA A 59 6.13 7.64 -9.48
CA ALA A 59 6.40 8.78 -8.64
C ALA A 59 7.85 9.23 -8.84
N ALA A 60 8.26 10.28 -8.14
CA ALA A 60 9.62 10.78 -8.21
C ALA A 60 10.63 9.76 -7.67
N ASN A 61 11.88 9.94 -8.04
CA ASN A 61 13.02 9.22 -7.46
C ASN A 61 12.96 7.70 -7.64
N GLY A 62 12.34 7.23 -8.74
CA GLY A 62 12.29 5.81 -9.06
C GLY A 62 11.29 5.00 -8.24
N VAL A 63 10.35 5.67 -7.59
CA VAL A 63 9.31 4.99 -6.81
C VAL A 63 8.11 4.68 -7.71
N SER A 64 7.63 3.45 -7.65
CA SER A 64 6.44 3.02 -8.38
C SER A 64 5.35 2.61 -7.39
N VAL A 65 4.09 2.85 -7.75
CA VAL A 65 2.94 2.52 -6.91
C VAL A 65 2.02 1.60 -7.69
N TYR A 66 1.73 0.44 -7.12
CA TYR A 66 0.89 -0.58 -7.74
C TYR A 66 -0.42 -0.68 -6.98
N PHE A 67 -1.52 -0.60 -7.71
CA PHE A 67 -2.87 -0.72 -7.13
C PHE A 67 -3.48 -2.03 -7.64
N HIS A 68 -3.68 -2.98 -6.73
CA HIS A 68 -4.26 -4.28 -7.06
C HIS A 68 -5.76 -4.25 -6.82
N MET A 69 -6.53 -4.53 -7.85
CA MET A 69 -7.99 -4.45 -7.81
C MET A 69 -8.64 -5.83 -7.87
N ARG A 70 -9.80 -5.94 -7.24
CA ARG A 70 -10.71 -7.08 -7.41
C ARG A 70 -12.10 -6.49 -7.66
N GLY A 71 -12.51 -6.44 -8.93
CA GLY A 71 -13.70 -5.69 -9.30
C GLY A 71 -13.51 -4.22 -8.97
N ASP A 72 -14.40 -3.66 -8.21
CA ASP A 72 -14.34 -2.25 -7.77
C ASP A 72 -13.58 -2.05 -6.48
N ASP A 73 -13.07 -3.12 -5.88
CA ASP A 73 -12.42 -3.04 -4.58
C ASP A 73 -10.91 -2.96 -4.70
N LEU A 74 -10.31 -2.06 -3.93
CA LEU A 74 -8.86 -1.99 -3.82
C LEU A 74 -8.40 -3.00 -2.79
N MET A 75 -7.62 -4.00 -3.23
CA MET A 75 -7.17 -5.07 -2.35
C MET A 75 -5.81 -4.80 -1.74
N GLN A 76 -4.92 -4.17 -2.49
CA GLN A 76 -3.53 -4.07 -2.09
C GLN A 76 -2.87 -2.88 -2.78
N ILE A 77 -1.97 -2.20 -2.06
CA ILE A 77 -1.11 -1.19 -2.64
C ILE A 77 0.33 -1.64 -2.39
N ASN A 78 1.14 -1.67 -3.46
CA ASN A 78 2.57 -1.91 -3.33
C ASN A 78 3.30 -0.61 -3.67
N ILE A 79 4.24 -0.21 -2.82
CA ILE A 79 5.10 0.93 -3.07
C ILE A 79 6.51 0.37 -3.24
N VAL A 80 7.05 0.49 -4.44
CA VAL A 80 8.28 -0.19 -4.83
C VAL A 80 9.39 0.84 -5.09
N LEU A 81 10.53 0.61 -4.48
CA LEU A 81 11.71 1.43 -4.60
C LEU A 81 12.78 0.63 -5.32
N ALA A 82 13.13 1.05 -6.53
CA ALA A 82 14.16 0.39 -7.33
C ALA A 82 15.56 0.93 -7.06
N VAL A 83 15.65 2.17 -6.58
CA VAL A 83 16.91 2.84 -6.30
C VAL A 83 16.99 3.13 -4.80
N ASN A 84 18.05 2.70 -4.18
CA ASN A 84 18.24 2.75 -2.74
C ASN A 84 18.95 4.03 -2.33
N ASP A 85 18.26 5.16 -2.31
CA ASP A 85 18.83 6.43 -1.87
C ASP A 85 17.85 7.19 -0.97
N GLU A 86 18.36 8.24 -0.31
CA GLU A 86 17.61 9.00 0.68
C GLU A 86 16.37 9.70 0.09
N ALA A 87 16.53 10.30 -1.10
CA ALA A 87 15.42 10.99 -1.75
C ALA A 87 14.28 10.03 -2.09
N ALA A 88 14.63 8.83 -2.53
CA ALA A 88 13.65 7.79 -2.83
C ALA A 88 12.92 7.32 -1.57
N TYR A 89 13.63 7.20 -0.46
CA TYR A 89 12.99 6.85 0.82
C TYR A 89 12.01 7.92 1.28
N GLU A 90 12.35 9.20 1.11
CA GLU A 90 11.45 10.30 1.45
C GLU A 90 10.19 10.25 0.60
N THR A 91 10.34 10.05 -0.71
CA THR A 91 9.22 9.92 -1.63
C THR A 91 8.33 8.75 -1.22
N MET A 92 8.92 7.60 -0.93
CA MET A 92 8.20 6.41 -0.50
C MET A 92 7.44 6.67 0.80
N SER A 93 8.07 7.34 1.76
CA SER A 93 7.44 7.67 3.04
C SER A 93 6.23 8.59 2.86
N ASP A 94 6.35 9.61 2.01
CA ASP A 94 5.26 10.52 1.72
C ASP A 94 4.08 9.79 1.08
N ILE A 95 4.38 8.93 0.12
CA ILE A 95 3.35 8.14 -0.56
C ILE A 95 2.67 7.20 0.44
N LEU A 96 3.45 6.56 1.30
CA LEU A 96 2.92 5.63 2.30
C LEU A 96 1.93 6.33 3.25
N ALA A 97 2.31 7.50 3.77
CA ALA A 97 1.45 8.27 4.65
C ALA A 97 0.14 8.65 3.96
N GLU A 98 0.23 9.16 2.72
CA GLU A 98 -0.95 9.54 1.97
C GLU A 98 -1.81 8.34 1.58
N ALA A 99 -1.19 7.19 1.33
CA ALA A 99 -1.93 5.97 1.04
C ALA A 99 -2.78 5.53 2.23
N PHE A 100 -2.24 5.57 3.43
CA PHE A 100 -2.99 5.25 4.63
C PHE A 100 -4.17 6.20 4.83
N LEU A 101 -3.94 7.50 4.65
CA LEU A 101 -4.99 8.51 4.77
C LEU A 101 -6.07 8.30 3.71
N ALA A 102 -5.67 8.02 2.48
CA ALA A 102 -6.60 7.76 1.38
C ALA A 102 -7.45 6.51 1.61
N CYS A 103 -6.92 5.54 2.35
CA CYS A 103 -7.67 4.33 2.72
C CYS A 103 -8.63 4.56 3.90
N GLY A 104 -8.68 5.78 4.43
CA GLY A 104 -9.64 6.15 5.46
C GLY A 104 -9.07 6.26 6.87
N MET A 105 -7.78 6.05 7.07
CA MET A 105 -7.16 6.24 8.37
C MET A 105 -7.14 7.71 8.75
N THR A 106 -7.29 7.99 10.03
CA THR A 106 -7.11 9.34 10.56
C THR A 106 -5.62 9.63 10.71
N GLU A 107 -5.28 10.91 10.83
CA GLU A 107 -3.87 11.29 11.07
C GLU A 107 -3.34 10.66 12.36
N GLU A 108 -4.17 10.55 13.38
CA GLU A 108 -3.78 9.92 14.64
C GLU A 108 -3.48 8.44 14.45
N GLU A 109 -4.30 7.76 13.66
CA GLU A 109 -4.10 6.34 13.35
C GLU A 109 -2.82 6.12 12.57
N VAL A 110 -2.56 6.96 11.58
CA VAL A 110 -1.32 6.91 10.79
C VAL A 110 -0.12 7.17 11.68
N TYR A 111 -0.20 8.18 12.54
CA TYR A 111 0.88 8.51 13.48
C TYR A 111 1.18 7.34 14.41
N ALA A 112 0.15 6.70 14.95
CA ALA A 112 0.33 5.55 15.83
C ALA A 112 1.03 4.40 15.11
N LEU A 113 0.70 4.19 13.84
CA LEU A 113 1.33 3.16 13.02
C LEU A 113 2.79 3.52 12.72
N ALA A 114 3.07 4.78 12.39
CA ALA A 114 4.42 5.27 12.15
C ALA A 114 5.30 5.17 13.39
N LYS A 115 4.73 5.47 14.54
CA LYS A 115 5.40 5.39 15.83
C LYS A 115 5.81 3.96 16.17
N GLY A 116 5.10 2.98 15.61
CA GLY A 116 5.49 1.58 15.68
C GLY A 116 6.68 1.23 14.82
N GLY A 117 7.24 2.20 14.10
CA GLY A 117 8.50 2.04 13.40
C GLY A 117 8.41 1.45 12.00
N TRP A 118 7.46 1.91 11.20
CA TRP A 118 7.31 1.35 9.86
C TRP A 118 8.56 1.50 8.99
N LEU A 119 9.34 2.56 9.24
CA LEU A 119 10.61 2.77 8.52
C LEU A 119 11.79 2.19 9.26
N ASP A 120 11.63 1.97 10.57
CA ASP A 120 12.70 1.46 11.43
C ASP A 120 12.61 -0.04 11.64
N ALA A 121 11.64 -0.69 11.03
CA ALA A 121 11.49 -2.15 11.15
C ALA A 121 12.65 -2.89 10.50
N GLY A 122 13.69 -2.17 10.16
CA GLY A 122 14.85 -2.74 9.52
C GLY A 122 14.53 -3.07 8.08
N ASN A 123 15.00 -4.21 7.65
CA ASN A 123 14.88 -4.60 6.26
C ASN A 123 13.63 -5.41 5.97
N MET A 124 13.00 -5.92 7.00
CA MET A 124 11.80 -6.75 6.86
C MET A 124 10.98 -6.62 8.14
N GLY A 125 9.68 -6.58 7.99
CA GLY A 125 8.81 -6.50 9.15
C GLY A 125 7.37 -6.23 8.76
N VAL A 126 6.51 -6.28 9.77
CA VAL A 126 5.09 -6.00 9.60
C VAL A 126 4.69 -4.98 10.66
N SER A 127 4.08 -3.88 10.20
CA SER A 127 3.42 -2.92 11.07
C SER A 127 1.93 -3.03 10.82
N GLU A 128 1.12 -2.87 11.85
CA GLU A 128 -0.32 -2.91 11.65
C GLU A 128 -1.03 -1.92 12.57
N GLY A 129 -2.16 -1.43 12.10
CA GLY A 129 -2.98 -0.50 12.86
C GLY A 129 -4.44 -0.62 12.46
N TYR A 130 -5.30 -0.27 13.39
CA TYR A 130 -6.74 -0.30 13.16
C TYR A 130 -7.19 0.96 12.44
N CYS A 131 -8.01 0.77 11.42
CA CYS A 131 -8.65 1.85 10.67
C CYS A 131 -10.12 1.89 11.07
N THR A 132 -10.52 2.91 11.80
CA THR A 132 -11.88 3.06 12.31
C THR A 132 -12.91 3.15 11.18
N ALA A 133 -12.57 3.91 10.13
CA ALA A 133 -13.50 4.17 9.03
C ALA A 133 -13.93 2.91 8.29
N THR A 134 -13.05 1.95 8.15
CA THR A 134 -13.32 0.70 7.44
C THR A 134 -13.52 -0.49 8.35
N ASP A 135 -13.27 -0.32 9.65
CA ASP A 135 -13.31 -1.40 10.65
C ASP A 135 -12.41 -2.57 10.25
N ARG A 136 -11.20 -2.25 9.83
CA ARG A 136 -10.21 -3.25 9.39
C ARG A 136 -8.85 -2.95 9.98
N ILE A 137 -8.04 -4.00 10.08
CA ILE A 137 -6.63 -3.86 10.42
C ILE A 137 -5.87 -3.64 9.13
N ILE A 138 -5.18 -2.51 9.02
CA ILE A 138 -4.32 -2.22 7.88
C ILE A 138 -2.91 -2.70 8.23
N LYS A 139 -2.31 -3.46 7.33
CA LYS A 139 -0.97 -4.01 7.50
C LYS A 139 -0.04 -3.42 6.48
N ASN A 140 1.15 -3.05 6.92
CA ASN A 140 2.25 -2.67 6.05
C ASN A 140 3.35 -3.70 6.20
N HIS A 141 3.55 -4.48 5.16
CA HIS A 141 4.60 -5.51 5.13
C HIS A 141 5.80 -4.96 4.36
N ILE A 142 6.93 -4.86 5.03
CA ILE A 142 8.16 -4.33 4.44
C ILE A 142 9.03 -5.50 3.99
N VAL A 143 9.40 -5.51 2.72
CA VAL A 143 10.24 -6.54 2.13
C VAL A 143 11.46 -5.88 1.49
N ASN A 144 12.64 -6.37 1.84
CA ASN A 144 13.88 -5.89 1.23
C ASN A 144 14.61 -7.08 0.60
N ASN A 145 14.46 -7.19 -0.71
CA ASN A 145 15.22 -8.15 -1.50
C ASN A 145 16.37 -7.41 -2.16
N THR A 146 17.39 -8.14 -2.57
CA THR A 146 18.58 -7.56 -3.19
C THR A 146 18.21 -6.56 -4.28
N GLY A 147 18.54 -5.28 -4.06
CA GLY A 147 18.28 -4.22 -5.02
C GLY A 147 16.83 -3.77 -5.14
N ARG A 148 15.94 -4.29 -4.28
CA ARG A 148 14.54 -3.90 -4.34
C ARG A 148 13.94 -3.82 -2.95
N PHE A 149 13.39 -2.66 -2.63
CA PHE A 149 12.69 -2.42 -1.38
C PHE A 149 11.21 -2.21 -1.69
N GLU A 150 10.34 -2.85 -0.94
CA GLU A 150 8.90 -2.80 -1.22
C GLU A 150 8.10 -2.73 0.06
N MET A 151 7.06 -1.91 0.05
CA MET A 151 6.06 -1.86 1.11
C MET A 151 4.74 -2.35 0.53
N ILE A 152 4.12 -3.31 1.20
CA ILE A 152 2.88 -3.94 0.75
C ILE A 152 1.79 -3.66 1.77
N LEU A 153 0.78 -2.90 1.35
CA LEU A 153 -0.37 -2.56 2.18
C LEU A 153 -1.51 -3.51 1.88
N THR A 154 -1.98 -4.18 2.92
CA THR A 154 -3.14 -5.08 2.84
C THR A 154 -4.06 -4.83 4.03
N ALA A 155 -5.23 -5.44 4.01
CA ALA A 155 -6.16 -5.32 5.12
C ALA A 155 -6.63 -6.70 5.57
N ALA A 156 -6.99 -6.77 6.84
CA ALA A 156 -7.54 -7.97 7.43
C ALA A 156 -8.72 -7.59 8.31
N ARG A 157 -9.59 -8.53 8.57
CA ARG A 157 -10.70 -8.33 9.49
C ARG A 157 -10.16 -8.15 10.90
N LYS A 158 -10.81 -7.27 11.62
CA LYS A 158 -10.49 -7.04 13.02
C LYS A 158 -10.80 -8.29 13.85
#